data_dbb0b02dfac560d475422a2b0aea5480
#
_entry.id   dbb0b02dfac560d475422a2b0aea5480
#
_cell.length_a   1.000
_cell.length_b   1.000
_cell.length_c   1.000
_cell.angle_alpha   90.00
_cell.angle_beta   90.00
_cell.angle_gamma   90.00
#
_symmetry.space_group_name_H-M   'P 1'
#
loop_
_entity.id
_entity.type
_entity.pdbx_description
1 polymer ?
#
loop_
_entity_poly.entity_id
_entity_poly.type
_entity_poly.pdbx_seq_one_letter_code
_entity_poly.pdbx_strand_id
1 'polypeptide(L)'
;MSKQPPISVVNKPRKTTSRKSSSPRKSRKKDASPHKKKVVKKWEIPTGLYYILMGAITVVFLSAFFYFFIRPYSYRWKPCYGLKAYGVCMPAGFHIHGIDVSHYQGNIDWQRLTQTRQTQFPIHFIFMKASEGGDYGDRVFQANFDSAKAYGFIRGAYHFYNPKTDPVRQADFFINSVKLDTGDLPVSYTHLTLPTNREV
;
A
#
# COMPACT_ATOMS: atom_id res chain seq x y z
N MET A 1 -17.48 29.96 -36.01
CA MET A 1 -17.35 30.15 -37.45
C MET A 1 -15.89 30.29 -37.78
N SER A 2 -15.27 29.32 -38.43
CA SER A 2 -14.25 29.40 -39.48
C SER A 2 -13.88 27.97 -39.88
N LYS A 3 -14.24 27.62 -41.10
CA LYS A 3 -14.01 26.33 -41.76
C LYS A 3 -12.63 26.37 -42.41
N GLN A 4 -11.86 25.29 -42.29
CA GLN A 4 -10.71 25.03 -43.16
C GLN A 4 -11.11 24.07 -44.29
N PRO A 5 -10.59 24.29 -45.51
CA PRO A 5 -10.90 23.47 -46.70
C PRO A 5 -9.90 22.30 -46.86
N PRO A 6 -10.24 21.29 -47.71
CA PRO A 6 -9.46 20.07 -47.88
C PRO A 6 -8.36 20.22 -48.95
N ILE A 7 -7.26 19.50 -48.75
CA ILE A 7 -6.12 19.41 -49.66
C ILE A 7 -6.35 18.31 -50.69
N SER A 8 -6.34 18.67 -51.95
CA SER A 8 -6.46 17.82 -53.13
C SER A 8 -5.13 17.12 -53.47
N VAL A 9 -5.20 15.81 -53.71
CA VAL A 9 -4.10 14.97 -54.22
C VAL A 9 -4.10 15.05 -55.76
N VAL A 10 -3.00 15.52 -56.34
CA VAL A 10 -2.77 15.55 -57.78
C VAL A 10 -1.96 14.33 -58.21
N ASN A 11 -2.58 13.47 -59.02
CA ASN A 11 -1.94 12.37 -59.74
C ASN A 11 -1.21 12.91 -61.00
N LYS A 12 0.02 12.47 -61.18
CA LYS A 12 0.77 12.74 -62.43
C LYS A 12 1.10 11.41 -63.16
N PRO A 13 0.91 11.35 -64.49
CA PRO A 13 0.93 10.11 -65.25
C PRO A 13 2.34 9.68 -65.69
N ARG A 14 2.48 8.39 -65.83
CA ARG A 14 3.65 7.61 -66.21
C ARG A 14 3.83 7.61 -67.73
N LYS A 15 4.97 8.10 -68.23
CA LYS A 15 5.33 7.99 -69.63
C LYS A 15 5.98 6.62 -69.96
N THR A 16 5.43 5.95 -70.94
CA THR A 16 5.94 4.80 -71.63
C THR A 16 6.93 5.21 -72.71
N THR A 17 8.09 4.57 -72.76
CA THR A 17 8.92 4.62 -74.01
C THR A 17 9.45 3.20 -74.33
N SER A 18 9.38 2.93 -75.58
CA SER A 18 9.52 1.69 -76.33
C SER A 18 10.96 1.18 -76.50
N ARG A 19 11.11 -0.08 -76.40
CA ARG A 19 11.71 -1.10 -77.26
C ARG A 19 12.90 -0.71 -78.15
N LYS A 20 14.08 -1.36 -77.89
CA LYS A 20 15.00 -1.75 -78.95
C LYS A 20 15.58 -3.14 -78.66
N SER A 21 15.49 -3.99 -79.70
CA SER A 21 16.00 -5.37 -79.82
C SER A 21 17.51 -5.38 -80.09
N SER A 22 18.23 -6.32 -79.49
CA SER A 22 19.47 -6.84 -80.08
C SER A 22 19.86 -8.19 -79.47
N SER A 23 19.88 -9.18 -80.32
CA SER A 23 20.66 -10.39 -80.49
C SER A 23 21.24 -11.22 -79.32
N PRO A 24 21.31 -12.55 -79.50
CA PRO A 24 21.61 -13.52 -78.42
C PRO A 24 23.11 -13.67 -78.19
N ARG A 25 23.52 -13.44 -76.94
CA ARG A 25 24.88 -13.74 -76.47
C ARG A 25 24.91 -15.13 -75.84
N LYS A 26 25.72 -16.03 -76.42
CA LYS A 26 25.98 -17.40 -75.93
C LYS A 26 26.24 -17.43 -74.43
N SER A 27 25.44 -18.21 -73.72
CA SER A 27 25.62 -18.46 -72.31
C SER A 27 26.76 -19.42 -72.07
N ARG A 28 27.79 -18.97 -71.41
CA ARG A 28 28.87 -19.75 -70.81
C ARG A 28 28.35 -20.41 -69.56
N LYS A 29 28.11 -21.72 -69.59
CA LYS A 29 27.83 -22.52 -68.35
C LYS A 29 28.98 -22.33 -67.36
N LYS A 30 28.73 -21.66 -66.27
CA LYS A 30 29.57 -21.70 -65.07
C LYS A 30 29.10 -22.88 -64.26
N ASP A 31 29.96 -23.85 -64.10
CA ASP A 31 29.79 -24.97 -63.17
C ASP A 31 29.63 -24.38 -61.79
N ALA A 32 28.40 -24.40 -61.27
CA ALA A 32 28.09 -24.01 -59.91
C ALA A 32 28.45 -25.16 -58.97
N SER A 33 29.55 -25.01 -58.27
CA SER A 33 29.89 -25.82 -57.13
C SER A 33 28.70 -25.90 -56.16
N PRO A 34 28.30 -27.08 -55.67
CA PRO A 34 27.19 -27.19 -54.75
C PRO A 34 27.58 -26.54 -53.41
N HIS A 35 27.01 -25.35 -53.15
CA HIS A 35 27.08 -24.77 -51.83
C HIS A 35 26.46 -25.75 -50.83
N LYS A 36 27.29 -26.41 -50.05
CA LYS A 36 26.88 -27.19 -48.89
C LYS A 36 26.17 -26.24 -47.94
N LYS A 37 24.83 -26.26 -47.95
CA LYS A 37 24.01 -25.56 -46.94
C LYS A 37 24.46 -26.12 -45.58
N LYS A 38 25.08 -25.29 -44.76
CA LYS A 38 25.32 -25.59 -43.34
C LYS A 38 23.98 -25.88 -42.72
N VAL A 39 23.69 -27.13 -42.43
CA VAL A 39 22.55 -27.55 -41.65
C VAL A 39 22.77 -26.99 -40.24
N VAL A 40 22.10 -25.86 -39.94
CA VAL A 40 22.08 -25.33 -38.58
C VAL A 40 21.31 -26.35 -37.76
N LYS A 41 22.01 -27.10 -36.94
CA LYS A 41 21.43 -28.07 -36.01
C LYS A 41 20.49 -27.32 -35.11
N LYS A 42 19.19 -27.45 -35.36
CA LYS A 42 18.16 -26.82 -34.52
C LYS A 42 18.26 -27.49 -33.13
N TRP A 43 18.60 -26.72 -32.14
CA TRP A 43 18.62 -27.20 -30.76
C TRP A 43 17.17 -27.48 -30.37
N GLU A 44 16.78 -28.73 -30.35
CA GLU A 44 15.45 -29.13 -29.86
C GLU A 44 15.62 -29.52 -28.41
N ILE A 45 15.01 -28.71 -27.54
CA ILE A 45 14.95 -29.03 -26.11
C ILE A 45 14.07 -30.25 -25.96
N PRO A 46 14.57 -31.35 -25.34
CA PRO A 46 13.74 -32.53 -25.11
C PRO A 46 12.47 -32.14 -24.31
N THR A 47 11.33 -32.65 -24.77
CA THR A 47 10.01 -32.32 -24.20
C THR A 47 9.94 -32.54 -22.68
N GLY A 48 10.64 -33.54 -22.15
CA GLY A 48 10.74 -33.75 -20.70
C GLY A 48 11.44 -32.60 -19.98
N LEU A 49 12.54 -32.06 -20.54
CA LEU A 49 13.25 -30.93 -19.97
C LEU A 49 12.37 -29.65 -20.00
N TYR A 50 11.59 -29.48 -21.07
CA TYR A 50 10.64 -28.37 -21.18
C TYR A 50 9.61 -28.40 -20.04
N TYR A 51 8.99 -29.53 -19.74
CA TYR A 51 8.03 -29.66 -18.64
C TYR A 51 8.66 -29.44 -17.26
N ILE A 52 9.87 -29.89 -17.05
CA ILE A 52 10.63 -29.66 -15.81
C ILE A 52 10.89 -28.16 -15.63
N LEU A 53 11.35 -27.46 -16.67
CA LEU A 53 11.60 -26.03 -16.61
C LEU A 53 10.32 -25.23 -16.38
N MET A 54 9.24 -25.60 -17.05
CA MET A 54 7.93 -24.95 -16.83
C MET A 54 7.45 -25.18 -15.40
N GLY A 55 7.59 -26.38 -14.87
CA GLY A 55 7.25 -26.68 -13.47
C GLY A 55 8.10 -25.85 -12.49
N ALA A 56 9.40 -25.77 -12.71
CA ALA A 56 10.29 -24.96 -11.86
C ALA A 56 9.92 -23.46 -11.89
N ILE A 57 9.66 -22.92 -13.08
CA ILE A 57 9.20 -21.52 -13.23
C ILE A 57 7.88 -21.28 -12.47
N THR A 58 6.93 -22.22 -12.60
CA THR A 58 5.65 -22.11 -11.90
C THR A 58 5.83 -22.11 -10.37
N VAL A 59 6.69 -23.01 -9.85
CA VAL A 59 6.99 -23.06 -8.41
C VAL A 59 7.64 -21.76 -7.92
N VAL A 60 8.62 -21.23 -8.67
CA VAL A 60 9.26 -19.94 -8.33
C VAL A 60 8.24 -18.80 -8.36
N PHE A 61 7.39 -18.76 -9.38
CA PHE A 61 6.35 -17.73 -9.49
C PHE A 61 5.36 -17.81 -8.33
N LEU A 62 4.85 -19.00 -8.00
CA LEU A 62 3.91 -19.19 -6.88
C LEU A 62 4.56 -18.85 -5.53
N SER A 63 5.83 -19.20 -5.34
CA SER A 63 6.59 -18.86 -4.13
C SER A 63 6.78 -17.35 -4.00
N ALA A 64 7.14 -16.67 -5.08
CA ALA A 64 7.26 -15.22 -5.10
C ALA A 64 5.91 -14.54 -4.87
N PHE A 65 4.84 -15.03 -5.53
CA PHE A 65 3.48 -14.53 -5.31
C PHE A 65 3.04 -14.69 -3.85
N PHE A 66 3.27 -15.86 -3.26
CA PHE A 66 2.99 -16.09 -1.84
C PHE A 66 3.76 -15.12 -0.94
N TYR A 67 5.07 -14.97 -1.20
CA TYR A 67 5.93 -14.12 -0.38
C TYR A 67 5.55 -12.64 -0.44
N PHE A 68 5.28 -12.11 -1.65
CA PHE A 68 5.01 -10.68 -1.84
C PHE A 68 3.55 -10.31 -1.62
N PHE A 69 2.60 -11.19 -1.94
CA PHE A 69 1.18 -10.87 -1.90
C PHE A 69 0.43 -11.51 -0.73
N ILE A 70 0.65 -12.78 -0.45
CA ILE A 70 -0.13 -13.49 0.58
C ILE A 70 0.46 -13.27 1.98
N ARG A 71 1.78 -13.36 2.12
CA ARG A 71 2.45 -13.22 3.42
C ARG A 71 2.17 -11.88 4.13
N PRO A 72 2.18 -10.70 3.47
CA PRO A 72 1.82 -9.44 4.11
C PRO A 72 0.37 -9.40 4.62
N TYR A 73 -0.54 -10.08 3.91
CA TYR A 73 -1.95 -10.14 4.30
C TYR A 73 -2.23 -11.21 5.37
N SER A 74 -1.43 -12.27 5.46
CA SER A 74 -1.59 -13.31 6.47
C SER A 74 -1.43 -12.78 7.90
N TYR A 75 -0.70 -11.66 8.08
CA TYR A 75 -0.64 -10.97 9.37
C TYR A 75 -1.99 -10.42 9.83
N ARG A 76 -2.87 -10.02 8.91
CA ARG A 76 -4.25 -9.58 9.23
C ARG A 76 -5.17 -10.73 9.58
N TRP A 77 -4.86 -11.95 9.14
CA TRP A 77 -5.68 -13.13 9.30
C TRP A 77 -5.13 -14.12 10.31
N LYS A 78 -4.16 -13.69 11.15
CA LYS A 78 -3.67 -14.55 12.21
C LYS A 78 -4.85 -14.94 13.10
N PRO A 79 -5.13 -16.24 13.26
CA PRO A 79 -6.15 -16.67 14.20
C PRO A 79 -5.76 -16.13 15.58
N CYS A 80 -6.75 -15.67 16.34
CA CYS A 80 -6.52 -15.22 17.68
C CYS A 80 -6.15 -16.43 18.56
N TYR A 81 -4.88 -16.61 18.82
CA TYR A 81 -4.37 -17.62 19.78
C TYR A 81 -4.48 -17.15 21.23
N GLY A 82 -4.91 -15.90 21.45
CA GLY A 82 -5.16 -15.32 22.76
C GLY A 82 -6.64 -15.27 23.11
N LEU A 83 -6.93 -14.74 24.28
CA LEU A 83 -8.30 -14.49 24.71
C LEU A 83 -8.87 -13.29 23.93
N LYS A 84 -10.10 -13.44 23.45
CA LYS A 84 -10.85 -12.31 22.88
C LYS A 84 -11.45 -11.49 24.02
N ALA A 85 -11.01 -10.24 24.13
CA ALA A 85 -11.62 -9.27 25.03
C ALA A 85 -12.01 -8.02 24.23
N TYR A 86 -13.12 -7.41 24.55
CA TYR A 86 -13.62 -6.19 23.90
C TYR A 86 -13.74 -6.28 22.36
N GLY A 87 -13.97 -7.48 21.83
CA GLY A 87 -14.07 -7.71 20.39
C GLY A 87 -12.73 -7.81 19.64
N VAL A 88 -11.59 -7.65 20.33
CA VAL A 88 -10.25 -7.75 19.76
C VAL A 88 -9.47 -8.92 20.37
N CYS A 89 -8.44 -9.36 19.63
CA CYS A 89 -7.51 -10.37 20.14
C CYS A 89 -6.45 -9.69 21.01
N MET A 90 -6.39 -10.08 22.27
CA MET A 90 -5.40 -9.56 23.20
C MET A 90 -4.13 -10.40 23.10
N PRO A 91 -2.98 -9.81 22.76
CA PRO A 91 -1.72 -10.53 22.71
C PRO A 91 -1.31 -11.00 24.10
N ALA A 92 -0.77 -12.22 24.18
CA ALA A 92 -0.27 -12.77 25.43
C ALA A 92 1.00 -12.02 25.90
N GLY A 93 1.17 -11.91 27.22
CA GLY A 93 2.38 -11.33 27.83
C GLY A 93 2.31 -9.84 28.14
N PHE A 94 1.23 -9.16 27.79
CA PHE A 94 1.02 -7.76 28.16
C PHE A 94 -0.02 -7.66 29.29
N HIS A 95 0.31 -6.89 30.32
CA HIS A 95 -0.55 -6.69 31.50
C HIS A 95 -1.11 -5.28 31.61
N ILE A 96 -0.61 -4.36 30.79
CA ILE A 96 -1.04 -2.96 30.76
C ILE A 96 -1.74 -2.73 29.44
N HIS A 97 -3.01 -2.35 29.51
CA HIS A 97 -3.84 -2.11 28.33
C HIS A 97 -4.36 -0.69 28.35
N GLY A 98 -4.45 -0.11 27.17
CA GLY A 98 -5.05 1.19 26.94
C GLY A 98 -5.97 1.18 25.73
N ILE A 99 -6.74 2.21 25.59
CA ILE A 99 -7.59 2.48 24.42
C ILE A 99 -7.32 3.87 23.91
N ASP A 100 -7.59 4.10 22.64
CA ASP A 100 -7.70 5.43 22.06
C ASP A 100 -9.15 5.76 21.73
N VAL A 101 -9.53 7.00 21.90
CA VAL A 101 -10.89 7.49 21.67
C VAL A 101 -10.88 8.86 20.98
N SER A 102 -11.95 9.15 20.27
CA SER A 102 -12.20 10.43 19.62
C SER A 102 -13.71 10.72 19.61
N HIS A 103 -14.14 11.75 18.94
CA HIS A 103 -15.57 12.03 18.74
C HIS A 103 -16.34 10.88 18.04
N TYR A 104 -15.63 9.97 17.34
CA TYR A 104 -16.27 8.84 16.67
C TYR A 104 -16.89 7.82 17.64
N GLN A 105 -16.37 7.73 18.87
CA GLN A 105 -16.93 6.84 19.89
C GLN A 105 -18.19 7.41 20.56
N GLY A 106 -18.53 8.68 20.28
CA GLY A 106 -19.70 9.34 20.87
C GLY A 106 -19.56 9.50 22.38
N ASN A 107 -20.67 9.26 23.10
CA ASN A 107 -20.68 9.31 24.55
C ASN A 107 -20.09 8.06 25.16
N ILE A 108 -19.09 8.23 26.01
CA ILE A 108 -18.38 7.14 26.70
C ILE A 108 -19.06 6.88 28.06
N ASP A 109 -19.43 5.62 28.29
CA ASP A 109 -19.88 5.17 29.60
C ASP A 109 -18.67 4.93 30.51
N TRP A 110 -18.24 5.96 31.18
CA TRP A 110 -17.10 5.98 32.08
C TRP A 110 -17.27 5.02 33.25
N GLN A 111 -18.49 4.91 33.80
CA GLN A 111 -18.76 4.00 34.91
C GLN A 111 -18.56 2.55 34.47
N ARG A 112 -19.09 2.17 33.32
CA ARG A 112 -18.88 0.84 32.75
C ARG A 112 -17.42 0.57 32.43
N LEU A 113 -16.69 1.58 31.97
CA LEU A 113 -15.27 1.46 31.68
C LEU A 113 -14.45 1.16 32.94
N THR A 114 -14.79 1.73 34.10
CA THR A 114 -14.11 1.39 35.37
C THR A 114 -14.28 -0.07 35.78
N GLN A 115 -15.37 -0.73 35.39
CA GLN A 115 -15.60 -2.13 35.70
C GLN A 115 -14.58 -3.04 35.00
N THR A 116 -13.92 -2.58 33.93
CA THR A 116 -12.86 -3.32 33.27
C THR A 116 -11.67 -3.60 34.18
N ARG A 117 -11.47 -2.78 35.23
CA ARG A 117 -10.41 -2.99 36.21
C ARG A 117 -10.50 -4.32 36.95
N GLN A 118 -11.70 -4.92 37.01
CA GLN A 118 -11.96 -6.21 37.63
C GLN A 118 -11.89 -7.39 36.67
N THR A 119 -11.59 -7.09 35.38
CA THR A 119 -11.48 -8.12 34.35
C THR A 119 -10.04 -8.60 34.21
N GLN A 120 -9.86 -9.66 33.42
CA GLN A 120 -8.53 -10.17 33.07
C GLN A 120 -7.71 -9.17 32.21
N PHE A 121 -8.37 -8.23 31.54
CA PHE A 121 -7.74 -7.22 30.68
C PHE A 121 -8.16 -5.83 31.12
N PRO A 122 -7.66 -5.34 32.25
CA PRO A 122 -8.04 -4.02 32.74
C PRO A 122 -7.53 -2.91 31.84
N ILE A 123 -8.36 -1.89 31.61
CA ILE A 123 -7.93 -0.68 30.93
C ILE A 123 -7.28 0.26 31.95
N HIS A 124 -6.03 0.64 31.71
CA HIS A 124 -5.23 1.45 32.63
C HIS A 124 -5.12 2.89 32.14
N PHE A 125 -5.01 3.09 30.84
CA PHE A 125 -4.81 4.42 30.25
C PHE A 125 -5.68 4.62 29.01
N ILE A 126 -5.92 5.89 28.69
CA ILE A 126 -6.75 6.29 27.57
C ILE A 126 -6.08 7.45 26.82
N PHE A 127 -5.83 7.28 25.55
CA PHE A 127 -5.43 8.36 24.65
C PHE A 127 -6.66 8.96 23.99
N MET A 128 -6.76 10.28 23.98
CA MET A 128 -7.90 11.02 23.41
C MET A 128 -7.44 11.91 22.28
N LYS A 129 -8.14 11.87 21.14
CA LYS A 129 -7.87 12.80 20.04
C LYS A 129 -8.19 14.21 20.48
N ALA A 130 -7.17 15.07 20.49
CA ALA A 130 -7.35 16.49 20.79
C ALA A 130 -7.54 17.31 19.53
N SER A 131 -6.77 17.01 18.48
CA SER A 131 -6.80 17.78 17.25
C SER A 131 -6.43 16.95 16.02
N GLU A 132 -6.71 17.54 14.85
CA GLU A 132 -6.40 16.95 13.54
C GLU A 132 -6.03 18.07 12.57
N GLY A 133 -4.97 17.87 11.78
CA GLY A 133 -4.54 18.91 10.84
C GLY A 133 -4.20 20.24 11.52
N GLY A 134 -4.32 21.34 10.79
CA GLY A 134 -3.89 22.65 11.28
C GLY A 134 -4.95 23.47 12.02
N ASP A 135 -6.18 22.98 12.14
CA ASP A 135 -7.32 23.82 12.59
C ASP A 135 -8.53 23.06 13.15
N TYR A 136 -8.55 21.74 13.10
CA TYR A 136 -9.66 20.96 13.62
C TYR A 136 -9.37 20.46 15.04
N GLY A 137 -10.14 20.96 16.01
CA GLY A 137 -10.18 20.46 17.39
C GLY A 137 -11.29 19.40 17.57
N ASP A 138 -11.01 18.32 18.28
CA ASP A 138 -12.04 17.32 18.58
C ASP A 138 -13.02 17.87 19.61
N ARG A 139 -14.28 17.96 19.21
CA ARG A 139 -15.35 18.64 19.99
C ARG A 139 -15.65 18.01 21.36
N VAL A 140 -15.31 16.73 21.55
CA VAL A 140 -15.53 16.01 22.80
C VAL A 140 -14.25 15.81 23.61
N PHE A 141 -13.11 16.30 23.11
CA PHE A 141 -11.82 16.11 23.74
C PHE A 141 -11.83 16.56 25.21
N GLN A 142 -12.16 17.82 25.49
CA GLN A 142 -12.05 18.35 26.83
C GLN A 142 -12.96 17.61 27.81
N ALA A 143 -14.21 17.33 27.43
CA ALA A 143 -15.14 16.60 28.26
C ALA A 143 -14.67 15.19 28.59
N ASN A 144 -14.14 14.48 27.58
CA ASN A 144 -13.58 13.15 27.77
C ASN A 144 -12.28 13.19 28.60
N PHE A 145 -11.44 14.19 28.37
CA PHE A 145 -10.17 14.34 29.06
C PHE A 145 -10.36 14.57 30.57
N ASP A 146 -11.31 15.43 30.92
CA ASP A 146 -11.67 15.69 32.33
C ASP A 146 -12.36 14.49 32.97
N SER A 147 -13.25 13.84 32.24
CA SER A 147 -13.93 12.63 32.72
C SER A 147 -12.95 11.49 32.98
N ALA A 148 -12.00 11.23 32.10
CA ALA A 148 -10.99 10.19 32.30
C ALA A 148 -10.22 10.38 33.61
N LYS A 149 -9.83 11.62 33.92
CA LYS A 149 -9.18 11.96 35.20
C LYS A 149 -10.12 11.74 36.39
N ALA A 150 -11.36 12.22 36.28
CA ALA A 150 -12.35 12.07 37.37
C ALA A 150 -12.63 10.59 37.72
N TYR A 151 -12.62 9.73 36.70
CA TYR A 151 -12.77 8.28 36.89
C TYR A 151 -11.46 7.54 37.16
N GLY A 152 -10.34 8.26 37.35
CA GLY A 152 -9.06 7.73 37.78
C GLY A 152 -8.32 6.92 36.71
N PHE A 153 -8.52 7.21 35.43
CA PHE A 153 -7.70 6.69 34.34
C PHE A 153 -6.48 7.58 34.11
N ILE A 154 -5.37 6.95 33.78
CA ILE A 154 -4.22 7.66 33.23
C ILE A 154 -4.62 8.12 31.83
N ARG A 155 -4.48 9.39 31.56
CA ARG A 155 -4.94 9.98 30.31
C ARG A 155 -3.79 10.53 29.49
N GLY A 156 -3.95 10.55 28.19
CA GLY A 156 -3.04 11.20 27.24
C GLY A 156 -3.80 11.82 26.11
N ALA A 157 -3.17 12.73 25.41
CA ALA A 157 -3.72 13.35 24.22
C ALA A 157 -2.96 12.94 22.98
N TYR A 158 -3.65 12.86 21.84
CA TYR A 158 -2.98 12.65 20.55
C TYR A 158 -3.48 13.62 19.49
N HIS A 159 -2.58 13.87 18.54
CA HIS A 159 -2.88 14.63 17.33
C HIS A 159 -2.96 13.69 16.13
N PHE A 160 -3.99 13.89 15.30
CA PHE A 160 -4.12 13.16 14.04
C PHE A 160 -3.48 13.97 12.91
N TYR A 161 -2.30 13.53 12.47
CA TYR A 161 -1.49 14.23 11.50
C TYR A 161 -2.09 14.23 10.10
N ASN A 162 -2.13 15.40 9.45
CA ASN A 162 -2.53 15.55 8.06
C ASN A 162 -1.32 15.93 7.20
N PRO A 163 -0.84 15.04 6.28
CA PRO A 163 0.35 15.30 5.47
C PRO A 163 0.19 16.46 4.47
N LYS A 164 -1.03 16.97 4.27
CA LYS A 164 -1.30 18.10 3.37
C LYS A 164 -1.23 19.47 4.07
N THR A 165 -1.02 19.49 5.38
CA THR A 165 -0.97 20.71 6.18
C THR A 165 0.44 20.88 6.74
N ASP A 166 0.87 22.11 6.92
CA ASP A 166 2.19 22.42 7.47
C ASP A 166 2.40 21.78 8.85
N PRO A 167 3.53 21.06 9.07
CA PRO A 167 3.77 20.33 10.31
C PRO A 167 3.93 21.22 11.53
N VAL A 168 4.54 22.40 11.38
CA VAL A 168 4.77 23.35 12.49
C VAL A 168 3.44 23.90 12.96
N ARG A 169 2.58 24.32 12.01
CA ARG A 169 1.23 24.77 12.31
C ARG A 169 0.41 23.71 13.06
N GLN A 170 0.53 22.45 12.66
CA GLN A 170 -0.14 21.33 13.34
C GLN A 170 0.37 21.16 14.78
N ALA A 171 1.68 21.22 14.97
CA ALA A 171 2.29 21.11 16.29
C ALA A 171 1.84 22.26 17.20
N ASP A 172 1.87 23.50 16.73
CA ASP A 172 1.43 24.67 17.48
C ASP A 172 -0.06 24.58 17.84
N PHE A 173 -0.90 24.18 16.88
CA PHE A 173 -2.32 24.00 17.13
C PHE A 173 -2.60 22.94 18.21
N PHE A 174 -1.89 21.83 18.16
CA PHE A 174 -2.02 20.77 19.16
C PHE A 174 -1.55 21.21 20.54
N ILE A 175 -0.37 21.82 20.65
CA ILE A 175 0.18 22.31 21.92
C ILE A 175 -0.77 23.32 22.57
N ASN A 176 -1.37 24.20 21.78
CA ASN A 176 -2.33 25.17 22.27
C ASN A 176 -3.70 24.57 22.65
N SER A 177 -4.02 23.39 22.10
CA SER A 177 -5.30 22.71 22.37
C SER A 177 -5.28 21.81 23.60
N VAL A 178 -4.10 21.47 24.12
CA VAL A 178 -3.97 20.49 25.18
C VAL A 178 -3.27 21.09 26.40
N LYS A 179 -3.91 20.95 27.56
CA LYS A 179 -3.32 21.29 28.87
C LYS A 179 -3.11 19.99 29.64
N LEU A 180 -1.85 19.59 29.78
CA LEU A 180 -1.47 18.42 30.55
C LEU A 180 -1.26 18.77 32.03
N ASP A 181 -1.63 17.86 32.90
CA ASP A 181 -1.34 17.92 34.32
C ASP A 181 -0.27 16.88 34.71
N THR A 182 0.24 17.00 35.92
CA THR A 182 1.14 15.98 36.47
C THR A 182 0.45 14.61 36.52
N GLY A 183 1.09 13.61 35.93
CA GLY A 183 0.57 12.23 35.82
C GLY A 183 -0.13 11.94 34.51
N ASP A 184 -0.33 12.92 33.64
CA ASP A 184 -0.79 12.68 32.29
C ASP A 184 0.33 12.05 31.44
N LEU A 185 -0.05 11.23 30.45
CA LEU A 185 0.89 10.64 29.52
C LEU A 185 1.47 11.70 28.56
N PRO A 186 2.70 11.51 28.09
CA PRO A 186 3.26 12.40 27.09
C PRO A 186 2.45 12.36 25.81
N VAL A 187 2.61 13.42 25.04
CA VAL A 187 1.94 13.63 23.76
C VAL A 187 2.28 12.55 22.75
N SER A 188 1.28 12.09 22.02
CA SER A 188 1.43 11.15 20.93
C SER A 188 1.01 11.76 19.60
N TYR A 189 1.78 11.44 18.55
CA TYR A 189 1.45 11.75 17.16
C TYR A 189 1.07 10.48 16.43
N THR A 190 -0.06 10.51 15.69
CA THR A 190 -0.44 9.40 14.84
C THR A 190 -0.33 9.76 13.36
N HIS A 191 0.28 8.87 12.60
CA HIS A 191 0.49 9.00 11.16
C HIS A 191 -0.47 8.09 10.39
N LEU A 192 -1.08 8.62 9.33
CA LEU A 192 -1.87 7.81 8.39
C LEU A 192 -1.05 6.83 7.54
N THR A 193 0.27 6.97 7.48
CA THR A 193 1.11 6.29 6.49
C THR A 193 2.28 5.50 7.06
N LEU A 194 2.45 5.44 8.36
CA LEU A 194 3.41 4.48 8.89
C LEU A 194 2.74 3.13 9.02
N PRO A 195 3.24 2.10 8.30
CA PRO A 195 2.99 0.75 8.73
C PRO A 195 3.64 0.61 10.10
N THR A 196 2.84 0.71 11.15
CA THR A 196 3.24 0.63 12.55
C THR A 196 3.74 -0.75 12.96
N ASN A 197 4.24 -1.54 12.04
CA ASN A 197 4.75 -2.87 12.26
C ASN A 197 6.13 -3.03 11.65
N ARG A 198 7.06 -2.23 12.11
CA ARG A 198 8.43 -2.70 12.25
C ARG A 198 8.62 -2.94 13.73
N GLU A 199 8.41 -4.17 14.11
CA GLU A 199 8.88 -4.73 15.36
C GLU A 199 10.39 -4.45 15.46
N VAL A 200 10.77 -3.79 16.52
CA VAL A 200 12.14 -3.80 17.02
C VAL A 200 12.34 -5.15 17.69
#